data_e103a0825109b97dd0d1195ac7ad425e
#
_entry.id   e103a0825109b97dd0d1195ac7ad425e
#
_cell.length_a   1.000
_cell.length_b   1.000
_cell.length_c   1.000
_cell.angle_alpha   90.00
_cell.angle_beta   90.00
_cell.angle_gamma   90.00
#
_symmetry.space_group_name_H-M   'P 1'
#
loop_
_entity.id
_entity.type
_entity.pdbx_description
1 polymer ?
#
loop_
_entity_poly.entity_id
_entity_poly.type
_entity_poly.pdbx_seq_one_letter_code
_entity_poly.pdbx_strand_id
1 'polypeptide(L)'
;MFASFQKKYFLSDKGIAGVKRGVFWTALTNLITMAGMGFLFLVMAGFVEHLASGADLPDALPIVGGLLVFFVLLFASNWQQYYYTYCIFYGECGKQRMEIAERLRKLPLSFFGRRDLADLTETIMGDVQTMEHAYSHVLGELWGAIIASAIVFASSLFFCWQLAVAAFWSIPVAFAVLYLTRGPMTPVFDRVRAEKVKVTEAIQETLDCVREIRATNQEAHYLEGLNAVIDAEERETTKGELVNGLLVNSAFSILRLGIATTLVTGATMVASGQVDFLVMFAFLLMVSRIYAPFDQALMLVSELFVAESSAKRMRSIMEEPVARGSEKFEPVGHDVVFDHVAFGYGAGEDGRAGEKVLTDVSFTAKEGEVTALVGPSGSGKSTVSRLAARFWDATEGTVTVGGVDVASVDPEVLLRDYAIVFQDVLLFDDTVMGNIRLGRRDATDEEVLAAARAANCDEFVSRMPQGYDTMIGENGSKLSGGERQRISIARALLKDAPIVLLDEATASLDVENETVVQQALSRLLAGKTVIVIAHRMRTVENADKIVVLKDGVVAEQGTPAKLKAAGGEFARMVALQKEAAAWQL
;
A
#
# COMPACT_ATOMS: atom_id res chain seq x y z
N MET A 1 21.69 -9.10 -17.08
CA MET A 1 20.84 -10.07 -16.40
C MET A 1 20.43 -9.62 -15.00
N PHE A 2 21.35 -9.38 -14.06
CA PHE A 2 20.99 -9.00 -12.68
C PHE A 2 20.30 -7.63 -12.55
N ALA A 3 20.70 -6.61 -13.33
CA ALA A 3 20.03 -5.31 -13.29
C ALA A 3 18.57 -5.37 -13.81
N SER A 4 18.31 -6.20 -14.81
CA SER A 4 16.94 -6.46 -15.29
C SER A 4 16.12 -7.22 -14.25
N PHE A 5 16.74 -8.17 -13.55
CA PHE A 5 16.12 -8.94 -12.47
C PHE A 5 15.82 -8.05 -11.25
N GLN A 6 16.75 -7.16 -10.88
CA GLN A 6 16.58 -6.17 -9.82
C GLN A 6 15.38 -5.27 -10.09
N LYS A 7 15.29 -4.74 -11.30
CA LYS A 7 14.15 -3.92 -11.71
C LYS A 7 12.85 -4.73 -11.74
N LYS A 8 12.91 -5.99 -12.21
CA LYS A 8 11.74 -6.86 -12.34
C LYS A 8 11.07 -7.16 -10.99
N TYR A 9 11.88 -7.42 -9.97
CA TYR A 9 11.42 -7.81 -8.63
C TYR A 9 11.61 -6.73 -7.57
N PHE A 10 11.86 -5.49 -7.94
CA PHE A 10 11.99 -4.35 -7.02
C PHE A 10 12.94 -4.61 -5.84
N LEU A 11 14.11 -5.24 -6.11
CA LEU A 11 15.10 -5.56 -5.09
C LEU A 11 16.16 -4.48 -4.92
N SER A 12 16.58 -4.20 -3.69
CA SER A 12 17.75 -3.38 -3.41
C SER A 12 19.06 -4.11 -3.75
N ASP A 13 20.18 -3.40 -3.76
CA ASP A 13 21.52 -4.01 -3.94
C ASP A 13 21.82 -5.04 -2.84
N LYS A 14 21.36 -4.80 -1.60
CA LYS A 14 21.48 -5.75 -0.49
C LYS A 14 20.59 -6.97 -0.69
N GLY A 15 19.36 -6.76 -1.18
CA GLY A 15 18.43 -7.83 -1.54
C GLY A 15 19.03 -8.75 -2.61
N ILE A 16 19.64 -8.20 -3.67
CA ILE A 16 20.34 -9.01 -4.69
C ILE A 16 21.53 -9.78 -4.12
N ALA A 17 22.33 -9.16 -3.25
CA ALA A 17 23.42 -9.86 -2.58
C ALA A 17 22.87 -11.00 -1.70
N GLY A 18 21.73 -10.79 -1.04
CA GLY A 18 20.99 -11.82 -0.30
C GLY A 18 20.58 -13.00 -1.19
N VAL A 19 19.90 -12.70 -2.33
CA VAL A 19 19.53 -13.73 -3.32
C VAL A 19 20.75 -14.57 -3.74
N LYS A 20 21.85 -13.93 -4.13
CA LYS A 20 23.06 -14.64 -4.58
C LYS A 20 23.62 -15.58 -3.52
N ARG A 21 23.68 -15.13 -2.27
CA ARG A 21 24.18 -15.94 -1.14
C ARG A 21 23.18 -17.05 -0.79
N GLY A 22 21.87 -16.76 -0.79
CA GLY A 22 20.82 -17.76 -0.59
C GLY A 22 20.91 -18.86 -1.64
N VAL A 23 20.96 -18.52 -2.92
CA VAL A 23 21.14 -19.47 -4.04
C VAL A 23 22.41 -20.31 -3.87
N PHE A 24 23.54 -19.70 -3.49
CA PHE A 24 24.78 -20.43 -3.26
C PHE A 24 24.64 -21.46 -2.13
N TRP A 25 24.10 -21.05 -0.98
CA TRP A 25 23.96 -21.95 0.16
C TRP A 25 22.92 -23.03 -0.11
N THR A 26 21.82 -22.72 -0.81
CA THR A 26 20.84 -23.73 -1.24
C THR A 26 21.45 -24.75 -2.20
N ALA A 27 22.22 -24.29 -3.19
CA ALA A 27 22.91 -25.19 -4.10
C ALA A 27 23.92 -26.10 -3.34
N LEU A 28 24.69 -25.51 -2.42
CA LEU A 28 25.66 -26.26 -1.60
C LEU A 28 24.96 -27.29 -0.70
N THR A 29 23.86 -26.92 -0.04
CA THR A 29 23.06 -27.83 0.79
C THR A 29 22.50 -29.00 -0.02
N ASN A 30 21.98 -28.73 -1.23
CA ASN A 30 21.51 -29.77 -2.14
C ASN A 30 22.64 -30.70 -2.57
N LEU A 31 23.84 -30.16 -2.86
CA LEU A 31 25.02 -30.98 -3.20
C LEU A 31 25.52 -31.83 -2.02
N ILE A 32 25.58 -31.27 -0.80
CA ILE A 32 25.90 -32.02 0.42
C ILE A 32 24.89 -33.16 0.62
N THR A 33 23.58 -32.86 0.44
CA THR A 33 22.54 -33.89 0.54
C THR A 33 22.74 -35.01 -0.46
N MET A 34 23.12 -34.69 -1.72
CA MET A 34 23.48 -35.71 -2.73
C MET A 34 24.71 -36.51 -2.36
N ALA A 35 25.75 -35.85 -1.83
CA ALA A 35 26.95 -36.54 -1.33
C ALA A 35 26.62 -37.50 -0.19
N GLY A 36 25.73 -37.13 0.72
CA GLY A 36 25.21 -38.00 1.79
C GLY A 36 24.49 -39.25 1.25
N MET A 37 23.67 -39.07 0.19
CA MET A 37 23.05 -40.24 -0.47
C MET A 37 24.11 -41.14 -1.14
N GLY A 38 25.14 -40.55 -1.75
CA GLY A 38 26.28 -41.29 -2.29
C GLY A 38 27.04 -42.08 -1.20
N PHE A 39 27.23 -41.47 -0.03
CA PHE A 39 27.85 -42.15 1.11
C PHE A 39 27.01 -43.34 1.59
N LEU A 40 25.69 -43.17 1.75
CA LEU A 40 24.77 -44.26 2.11
C LEU A 40 24.78 -45.38 1.06
N PHE A 41 24.88 -45.00 -0.21
CA PHE A 41 25.01 -45.98 -1.29
C PHE A 41 26.32 -46.79 -1.18
N LEU A 42 27.46 -46.16 -0.90
CA LEU A 42 28.74 -46.85 -0.71
C LEU A 42 28.69 -47.82 0.47
N VAL A 43 28.08 -47.45 1.58
CA VAL A 43 27.87 -48.32 2.74
C VAL A 43 27.03 -49.55 2.34
N MET A 44 25.93 -49.31 1.63
CA MET A 44 25.03 -50.39 1.14
C MET A 44 25.79 -51.31 0.16
N ALA A 45 26.57 -50.76 -0.76
CA ALA A 45 27.39 -51.53 -1.70
C ALA A 45 28.34 -52.47 -0.97
N GLY A 46 29.01 -52.01 0.10
CA GLY A 46 29.86 -52.86 0.95
C GLY A 46 29.10 -54.01 1.63
N PHE A 47 27.87 -53.77 2.10
CA PHE A 47 26.99 -54.86 2.63
C PHE A 47 26.59 -55.88 1.55
N VAL A 48 26.27 -55.39 0.34
CA VAL A 48 25.92 -56.30 -0.79
C VAL A 48 27.13 -57.15 -1.19
N GLU A 49 28.33 -56.56 -1.21
CA GLU A 49 29.55 -57.26 -1.52
C GLU A 49 29.85 -58.36 -0.45
N HIS A 50 29.66 -58.06 0.84
CA HIS A 50 29.73 -59.04 1.91
C HIS A 50 28.81 -60.23 1.68
N LEU A 51 27.53 -59.96 1.32
CA LEU A 51 26.53 -61.01 1.07
C LEU A 51 26.86 -61.82 -0.18
N ALA A 52 27.41 -61.22 -1.23
CA ALA A 52 27.67 -61.87 -2.51
C ALA A 52 28.97 -62.67 -2.51
N SER A 53 30.04 -62.18 -1.88
CA SER A 53 31.38 -62.73 -1.96
C SER A 53 31.94 -63.26 -0.62
N GLY A 54 31.24 -62.99 0.51
CA GLY A 54 31.72 -63.29 1.86
C GLY A 54 32.86 -62.38 2.31
N ALA A 55 33.03 -61.19 1.66
CA ALA A 55 33.99 -60.16 2.08
C ALA A 55 33.73 -59.72 3.53
N ASP A 56 34.69 -59.09 4.18
CA ASP A 56 34.54 -58.60 5.54
C ASP A 56 33.44 -57.51 5.61
N LEU A 57 32.69 -57.49 6.70
CA LEU A 57 31.68 -56.43 6.93
C LEU A 57 32.35 -55.09 7.03
N PRO A 58 31.76 -54.01 6.46
CA PRO A 58 32.27 -52.66 6.63
C PRO A 58 32.37 -52.28 8.11
N ASP A 59 33.51 -51.72 8.52
CA ASP A 59 33.72 -51.23 9.88
C ASP A 59 32.71 -50.19 10.29
N ALA A 60 32.07 -50.35 11.44
CA ALA A 60 31.06 -49.44 11.94
C ALA A 60 31.63 -48.04 12.31
N LEU A 61 32.89 -47.97 12.76
CA LEU A 61 33.49 -46.72 13.23
C LEU A 61 33.64 -45.66 12.12
N PRO A 62 34.19 -45.97 10.92
CA PRO A 62 34.22 -45.04 9.79
C PRO A 62 32.81 -44.64 9.31
N ILE A 63 31.85 -45.56 9.35
CA ILE A 63 30.46 -45.26 8.95
C ILE A 63 29.83 -44.24 9.89
N VAL A 64 29.91 -44.47 11.21
CA VAL A 64 29.38 -43.53 12.22
C VAL A 64 30.11 -42.18 12.15
N GLY A 65 31.44 -42.19 12.00
CA GLY A 65 32.23 -40.98 11.82
C GLY A 65 31.82 -40.19 10.59
N GLY A 66 31.62 -40.86 9.45
CA GLY A 66 31.16 -40.25 8.22
C GLY A 66 29.75 -39.63 8.34
N LEU A 67 28.83 -40.33 8.99
CA LEU A 67 27.49 -39.82 9.26
C LEU A 67 27.50 -38.58 10.17
N LEU A 68 28.35 -38.56 11.20
CA LEU A 68 28.51 -37.39 12.08
C LEU A 68 29.07 -36.16 11.31
N VAL A 69 30.10 -36.37 10.51
CA VAL A 69 30.67 -35.31 9.66
C VAL A 69 29.61 -34.79 8.69
N PHE A 70 28.88 -35.68 8.02
CA PHE A 70 27.81 -35.32 7.12
C PHE A 70 26.71 -34.50 7.84
N PHE A 71 26.28 -34.94 9.03
CA PHE A 71 25.29 -34.22 9.82
C PHE A 71 25.74 -32.81 10.17
N VAL A 72 27.01 -32.65 10.62
CA VAL A 72 27.55 -31.32 10.95
C VAL A 72 27.61 -30.43 9.72
N LEU A 73 28.06 -30.93 8.58
CA LEU A 73 28.13 -30.17 7.33
C LEU A 73 26.72 -29.77 6.84
N LEU A 74 25.80 -30.72 6.90
CA LEU A 74 24.41 -30.46 6.51
C LEU A 74 23.76 -29.43 7.44
N PHE A 75 23.95 -29.55 8.75
CA PHE A 75 23.43 -28.60 9.72
C PHE A 75 23.99 -27.18 9.48
N ALA A 76 25.33 -27.08 9.34
CA ALA A 76 25.99 -25.80 9.10
C ALA A 76 25.54 -25.14 7.79
N SER A 77 25.39 -25.92 6.71
CA SER A 77 24.92 -25.39 5.41
C SER A 77 23.46 -24.99 5.46
N ASN A 78 22.59 -25.80 6.11
CA ASN A 78 21.17 -25.44 6.30
C ASN A 78 21.00 -24.18 7.15
N TRP A 79 21.79 -24.02 8.21
CA TRP A 79 21.78 -22.81 9.03
C TRP A 79 22.06 -21.55 8.20
N GLN A 80 23.11 -21.60 7.37
CA GLN A 80 23.47 -20.50 6.48
C GLN A 80 22.42 -20.28 5.39
N GLN A 81 21.90 -21.34 4.79
CA GLN A 81 20.81 -21.29 3.81
C GLN A 81 19.61 -20.58 4.43
N TYR A 82 19.15 -21.02 5.60
CA TYR A 82 18.01 -20.42 6.30
C TYR A 82 18.23 -18.94 6.58
N TYR A 83 19.39 -18.56 7.07
CA TYR A 83 19.72 -17.16 7.34
C TYR A 83 19.67 -16.30 6.09
N TYR A 84 20.28 -16.72 4.99
CA TYR A 84 20.32 -15.95 3.75
C TYR A 84 19.03 -16.01 2.93
N THR A 85 18.22 -17.06 3.08
CA THR A 85 16.94 -17.18 2.36
C THR A 85 15.79 -16.50 3.09
N TYR A 86 15.76 -16.53 4.43
CA TYR A 86 14.64 -15.99 5.20
C TYR A 86 14.98 -14.70 5.94
N CYS A 87 15.98 -14.72 6.83
CA CYS A 87 16.21 -13.59 7.73
C CYS A 87 16.58 -12.29 6.99
N ILE A 88 17.35 -12.38 5.91
CA ILE A 88 17.75 -11.22 5.11
C ILE A 88 16.55 -10.60 4.41
N PHE A 89 15.63 -11.41 3.86
CA PHE A 89 14.48 -10.91 3.13
C PHE A 89 13.43 -10.27 4.03
N TYR A 90 13.19 -10.78 5.23
CA TYR A 90 12.34 -10.09 6.20
C TYR A 90 12.83 -8.67 6.51
N GLY A 91 14.15 -8.51 6.67
CA GLY A 91 14.76 -7.19 6.87
C GLY A 91 14.68 -6.29 5.62
N GLU A 92 14.77 -6.86 4.43
CA GLU A 92 14.63 -6.14 3.16
C GLU A 92 13.21 -5.64 2.94
N CYS A 93 12.21 -6.49 3.14
CA CYS A 93 10.80 -6.13 3.00
C CYS A 93 10.36 -5.12 4.05
N GLY A 94 10.88 -5.19 5.29
CA GLY A 94 10.68 -4.14 6.28
C GLY A 94 11.18 -2.77 5.82
N LYS A 95 12.34 -2.72 5.15
CA LYS A 95 12.87 -1.48 4.56
C LYS A 95 12.04 -1.00 3.38
N GLN A 96 11.59 -1.91 2.51
CA GLN A 96 10.73 -1.55 1.39
C GLN A 96 9.42 -0.91 1.87
N ARG A 97 8.79 -1.43 2.94
CA ARG A 97 7.62 -0.80 3.57
C ARG A 97 7.93 0.62 4.03
N MET A 98 9.08 0.83 4.69
CA MET A 98 9.51 2.15 5.13
C MET A 98 9.82 3.10 3.96
N GLU A 99 10.45 2.62 2.90
CA GLU A 99 10.75 3.42 1.70
C GLU A 99 9.46 3.84 0.97
N ILE A 100 8.47 2.93 0.87
CA ILE A 100 7.16 3.26 0.29
C ILE A 100 6.43 4.29 1.17
N ALA A 101 6.41 4.10 2.49
CA ALA A 101 5.79 5.05 3.42
C ALA A 101 6.43 6.43 3.34
N GLU A 102 7.77 6.50 3.27
CA GLU A 102 8.50 7.75 3.10
C GLU A 102 8.26 8.37 1.72
N ARG A 103 8.08 7.56 0.69
CA ARG A 103 7.68 8.04 -0.64
C ARG A 103 6.29 8.65 -0.63
N LEU A 104 5.32 7.95 -0.03
CA LEU A 104 3.94 8.43 0.11
C LEU A 104 3.90 9.78 0.83
N ARG A 105 4.67 9.96 1.89
CA ARG A 105 4.77 11.24 2.60
C ARG A 105 5.16 12.41 1.69
N LYS A 106 5.96 12.16 0.65
CA LYS A 106 6.45 13.18 -0.30
C LYS A 106 5.57 13.36 -1.53
N LEU A 107 4.55 12.53 -1.70
CA LEU A 107 3.64 12.67 -2.83
C LEU A 107 2.68 13.86 -2.61
N PRO A 108 2.25 14.51 -3.70
CA PRO A 108 1.26 15.58 -3.59
C PRO A 108 -0.06 15.04 -3.03
N LEU A 109 -0.78 15.85 -2.26
CA LEU A 109 -2.08 15.44 -1.69
C LEU A 109 -3.10 15.07 -2.77
N SER A 110 -2.97 15.61 -3.98
CA SER A 110 -3.77 15.22 -5.14
C SER A 110 -3.66 13.73 -5.51
N PHE A 111 -2.54 13.07 -5.18
CA PHE A 111 -2.35 11.64 -5.38
C PHE A 111 -3.37 10.83 -4.55
N PHE A 112 -3.55 11.19 -3.28
CA PHE A 112 -4.49 10.52 -2.36
C PHE A 112 -5.96 10.77 -2.73
N GLY A 113 -6.26 11.86 -3.44
CA GLY A 113 -7.60 12.11 -3.96
C GLY A 113 -7.95 11.33 -5.24
N ARG A 114 -6.95 10.71 -5.89
CA ARG A 114 -7.11 9.91 -7.12
C ARG A 114 -6.99 8.41 -6.90
N ARG A 115 -6.44 7.99 -5.77
CA ARG A 115 -6.20 6.59 -5.41
C ARG A 115 -7.02 6.21 -4.20
N ASP A 116 -7.56 5.00 -4.23
CA ASP A 116 -8.22 4.43 -3.07
C ASP A 116 -7.19 4.12 -1.97
N LEU A 117 -7.52 4.50 -0.75
CA LEU A 117 -6.70 4.22 0.43
C LEU A 117 -6.58 2.71 0.70
N ALA A 118 -7.62 1.93 0.39
CA ALA A 118 -7.59 0.48 0.51
C ALA A 118 -6.58 -0.15 -0.45
N ASP A 119 -6.51 0.31 -1.72
CA ASP A 119 -5.51 -0.16 -2.70
C ASP A 119 -4.08 0.19 -2.26
N LEU A 120 -3.86 1.38 -1.70
CA LEU A 120 -2.56 1.77 -1.15
C LEU A 120 -2.15 0.91 0.05
N THR A 121 -3.09 0.64 0.95
CA THR A 121 -2.86 -0.22 2.12
C THR A 121 -2.53 -1.65 1.70
N GLU A 122 -3.29 -2.21 0.74
CA GLU A 122 -3.02 -3.52 0.18
C GLU A 122 -1.65 -3.58 -0.50
N THR A 123 -1.25 -2.51 -1.21
CA THR A 123 0.09 -2.45 -1.84
C THR A 123 1.21 -2.45 -0.79
N ILE A 124 1.07 -1.72 0.32
CA ILE A 124 2.10 -1.66 1.37
C ILE A 124 2.16 -2.96 2.18
N MET A 125 1.01 -3.54 2.51
CA MET A 125 0.93 -4.70 3.38
C MET A 125 0.92 -6.00 2.60
N GLY A 126 -0.03 -6.18 1.69
CA GLY A 126 -0.25 -7.42 0.94
C GLY A 126 0.78 -7.66 -0.16
N ASP A 127 1.06 -6.65 -1.00
CA ASP A 127 2.02 -6.82 -2.09
C ASP A 127 3.45 -7.02 -1.57
N VAL A 128 3.86 -6.29 -0.53
CA VAL A 128 5.19 -6.51 0.09
C VAL A 128 5.27 -7.88 0.73
N GLN A 129 4.21 -8.38 1.37
CA GLN A 129 4.16 -9.72 1.93
C GLN A 129 4.26 -10.81 0.84
N THR A 130 3.56 -10.63 -0.28
CA THR A 130 3.64 -11.53 -1.43
C THR A 130 5.06 -11.60 -1.99
N MET A 131 5.73 -10.45 -2.09
CA MET A 131 7.12 -10.40 -2.51
C MET A 131 8.07 -11.04 -1.50
N GLU A 132 7.85 -10.81 -0.20
CA GLU A 132 8.60 -11.43 0.89
C GLU A 132 8.55 -12.96 0.77
N HIS A 133 7.37 -13.52 0.58
CA HIS A 133 7.16 -14.95 0.44
C HIS A 133 7.84 -15.51 -0.83
N ALA A 134 7.66 -14.85 -1.97
CA ALA A 134 8.29 -15.25 -3.23
C ALA A 134 9.84 -15.21 -3.15
N TYR A 135 10.42 -14.23 -2.47
CA TYR A 135 11.88 -14.13 -2.33
C TYR A 135 12.45 -15.17 -1.36
N SER A 136 11.79 -15.35 -0.22
CA SER A 136 12.29 -16.26 0.83
C SER A 136 12.08 -17.73 0.47
N HIS A 137 10.95 -18.07 -0.18
CA HIS A 137 10.59 -19.48 -0.40
C HIS A 137 10.85 -19.99 -1.82
N VAL A 138 10.90 -19.10 -2.84
CA VAL A 138 10.94 -19.57 -4.23
C VAL A 138 12.27 -19.29 -4.89
N LEU A 139 12.78 -18.04 -4.84
CA LEU A 139 13.95 -17.67 -5.63
C LEU A 139 15.21 -18.44 -5.23
N GLY A 140 15.49 -18.56 -3.93
CA GLY A 140 16.65 -19.28 -3.41
C GLY A 140 16.59 -20.76 -3.77
N GLU A 141 15.45 -21.37 -3.51
CA GLU A 141 15.21 -22.80 -3.75
C GLU A 141 15.29 -23.14 -5.24
N LEU A 142 14.58 -22.40 -6.10
CA LEU A 142 14.54 -22.66 -7.53
C LEU A 142 15.93 -22.58 -8.18
N TRP A 143 16.65 -21.46 -7.97
CA TRP A 143 17.95 -21.29 -8.60
C TRP A 143 19.02 -22.18 -7.98
N GLY A 144 18.95 -22.43 -6.67
CA GLY A 144 19.81 -23.38 -5.97
C GLY A 144 19.63 -24.82 -6.47
N ALA A 145 18.38 -25.25 -6.66
CA ALA A 145 18.05 -26.55 -7.24
C ALA A 145 18.57 -26.71 -8.68
N ILE A 146 18.38 -25.68 -9.52
CA ILE A 146 18.85 -25.68 -10.91
C ILE A 146 20.38 -25.83 -10.96
N ILE A 147 21.12 -25.04 -10.15
CA ILE A 147 22.60 -25.08 -10.13
C ILE A 147 23.09 -26.45 -9.62
N ALA A 148 22.53 -26.92 -8.49
CA ALA A 148 22.90 -28.22 -7.95
C ALA A 148 22.63 -29.36 -8.94
N SER A 149 21.45 -29.35 -9.57
CA SER A 149 21.09 -30.36 -10.57
C SER A 149 21.96 -30.31 -11.82
N ALA A 150 22.36 -29.13 -12.29
CA ALA A 150 23.28 -29.00 -13.41
C ALA A 150 24.67 -29.58 -13.09
N ILE A 151 25.17 -29.39 -11.86
CA ILE A 151 26.46 -29.98 -11.41
C ILE A 151 26.33 -31.50 -11.32
N VAL A 152 25.24 -32.02 -10.71
CA VAL A 152 25.00 -33.46 -10.58
C VAL A 152 24.83 -34.11 -11.97
N PHE A 153 24.09 -33.44 -12.88
CA PHE A 153 23.96 -33.92 -14.26
C PHE A 153 25.32 -34.00 -14.96
N ALA A 154 26.11 -32.93 -14.91
CA ALA A 154 27.45 -32.92 -15.53
C ALA A 154 28.37 -34.03 -14.97
N SER A 155 28.33 -34.26 -13.63
CA SER A 155 29.11 -35.34 -13.04
C SER A 155 28.57 -36.73 -13.43
N SER A 156 27.26 -36.92 -13.49
CA SER A 156 26.65 -38.21 -13.84
C SER A 156 26.89 -38.64 -15.30
N LEU A 157 27.10 -37.66 -16.22
CA LEU A 157 27.49 -37.96 -17.61
C LEU A 157 28.78 -38.73 -17.71
N PHE A 158 29.75 -38.51 -16.79
CA PHE A 158 31.02 -39.24 -16.78
C PHE A 158 30.89 -40.69 -16.33
N PHE A 159 29.82 -41.02 -15.55
CA PHE A 159 29.56 -42.39 -15.09
C PHE A 159 28.75 -43.20 -16.11
N CYS A 160 27.60 -42.68 -16.51
CA CYS A 160 26.73 -43.31 -17.50
C CYS A 160 25.85 -42.26 -18.15
N TRP A 161 26.20 -41.81 -19.35
CA TRP A 161 25.49 -40.74 -20.04
C TRP A 161 24.03 -41.10 -20.40
N GLN A 162 23.77 -42.41 -20.72
CA GLN A 162 22.42 -42.86 -21.06
C GLN A 162 21.46 -42.71 -19.86
N LEU A 163 21.91 -43.17 -18.68
CA LEU A 163 21.13 -43.01 -17.44
C LEU A 163 21.02 -41.55 -17.00
N ALA A 164 22.07 -40.75 -17.21
CA ALA A 164 22.05 -39.33 -16.90
C ALA A 164 21.01 -38.60 -17.73
N VAL A 165 20.95 -38.84 -19.05
CA VAL A 165 19.95 -38.26 -19.92
C VAL A 165 18.54 -38.75 -19.54
N ALA A 166 18.36 -40.06 -19.29
CA ALA A 166 17.08 -40.62 -18.88
C ALA A 166 16.56 -40.04 -17.55
N ALA A 167 17.47 -39.63 -16.65
CA ALA A 167 17.16 -39.04 -15.36
C ALA A 167 16.79 -37.55 -15.44
N PHE A 168 17.46 -36.76 -16.29
CA PHE A 168 17.40 -35.30 -16.21
C PHE A 168 16.56 -34.61 -17.29
N TRP A 169 16.15 -35.32 -18.37
CA TRP A 169 15.35 -34.72 -19.46
C TRP A 169 14.02 -34.14 -18.97
N SER A 170 13.42 -34.73 -17.93
CA SER A 170 12.13 -34.31 -17.40
C SER A 170 12.16 -32.92 -16.76
N ILE A 171 13.31 -32.51 -16.20
CA ILE A 171 13.47 -31.18 -15.56
C ILE A 171 13.23 -30.04 -16.55
N PRO A 172 14.00 -29.92 -17.67
CA PRO A 172 13.80 -28.83 -18.63
C PRO A 172 12.42 -28.88 -19.29
N VAL A 173 11.84 -30.08 -19.49
CA VAL A 173 10.49 -30.21 -20.06
C VAL A 173 9.43 -29.73 -19.09
N ALA A 174 9.51 -30.05 -17.81
CA ALA A 174 8.58 -29.56 -16.79
C ALA A 174 8.61 -28.02 -16.71
N PHE A 175 9.82 -27.41 -16.72
CA PHE A 175 9.96 -25.97 -16.76
C PHE A 175 9.48 -25.33 -18.05
N ALA A 176 9.67 -25.97 -19.20
CA ALA A 176 9.16 -25.48 -20.47
C ALA A 176 7.62 -25.44 -20.46
N VAL A 177 6.94 -26.46 -19.92
CA VAL A 177 5.49 -26.48 -19.77
C VAL A 177 5.03 -25.32 -18.90
N LEU A 178 5.63 -25.10 -17.74
CA LEU A 178 5.28 -23.98 -16.86
C LEU A 178 5.50 -22.61 -17.53
N TYR A 179 6.61 -22.44 -18.24
CA TYR A 179 6.90 -21.19 -18.94
C TYR A 179 5.88 -20.91 -20.05
N LEU A 180 5.51 -21.90 -20.83
CA LEU A 180 4.52 -21.80 -21.91
C LEU A 180 3.11 -21.51 -21.39
N THR A 181 2.77 -22.01 -20.19
CA THR A 181 1.45 -21.82 -19.57
C THR A 181 1.30 -20.50 -18.81
N ARG A 182 2.39 -19.76 -18.60
CA ARG A 182 2.38 -18.46 -17.91
C ARG A 182 1.42 -17.45 -18.56
N GLY A 183 1.46 -17.35 -19.91
CA GLY A 183 0.62 -16.40 -20.65
C GLY A 183 -0.87 -16.59 -20.39
N PRO A 184 -1.43 -17.80 -20.55
CA PRO A 184 -2.82 -18.10 -20.23
C PRO A 184 -3.20 -17.94 -18.77
N MET A 185 -2.28 -18.12 -17.82
CA MET A 185 -2.56 -18.05 -16.37
C MET A 185 -2.73 -16.61 -15.86
N THR A 186 -1.95 -15.66 -16.37
CA THR A 186 -1.99 -14.27 -15.90
C THR A 186 -3.41 -13.68 -15.89
N PRO A 187 -4.21 -13.74 -16.97
CA PRO A 187 -5.55 -13.20 -16.97
C PRO A 187 -6.54 -13.96 -16.05
N VAL A 188 -6.23 -15.20 -15.67
CA VAL A 188 -7.03 -15.95 -14.70
C VAL A 188 -6.80 -15.39 -13.30
N PHE A 189 -5.53 -15.20 -12.91
CA PHE A 189 -5.18 -14.58 -11.62
C PHE A 189 -5.69 -13.15 -11.50
N ASP A 190 -5.61 -12.35 -12.58
CA ASP A 190 -6.14 -10.98 -12.60
C ASP A 190 -7.65 -10.95 -12.37
N ARG A 191 -8.41 -11.91 -12.93
CA ARG A 191 -9.87 -12.05 -12.69
C ARG A 191 -10.17 -12.45 -11.26
N VAL A 192 -9.50 -13.47 -10.73
CA VAL A 192 -9.68 -13.89 -9.33
C VAL A 192 -9.44 -12.71 -8.38
N ARG A 193 -8.38 -11.94 -8.64
CA ARG A 193 -8.09 -10.75 -7.85
C ARG A 193 -9.18 -9.68 -7.96
N ALA A 194 -9.67 -9.41 -9.17
CA ALA A 194 -10.72 -8.43 -9.39
C ALA A 194 -12.02 -8.79 -8.64
N GLU A 195 -12.41 -10.07 -8.65
CA GLU A 195 -13.58 -10.52 -7.89
C GLU A 195 -13.34 -10.46 -6.37
N LYS A 196 -12.14 -10.77 -5.89
CA LYS A 196 -11.77 -10.63 -4.48
C LYS A 196 -11.85 -9.18 -3.98
N VAL A 197 -11.45 -8.21 -4.82
CA VAL A 197 -11.60 -6.77 -4.50
C VAL A 197 -13.08 -6.41 -4.37
N LYS A 198 -13.95 -6.85 -5.30
CA LYS A 198 -15.40 -6.61 -5.21
C LYS A 198 -16.03 -7.17 -3.94
N VAL A 199 -15.60 -8.36 -3.48
CA VAL A 199 -16.06 -8.92 -2.19
C VAL A 199 -15.63 -8.02 -1.04
N THR A 200 -14.39 -7.54 -1.05
CA THR A 200 -13.88 -6.64 -0.01
C THR A 200 -14.68 -5.33 0.02
N GLU A 201 -14.93 -4.71 -1.15
CA GLU A 201 -15.75 -3.51 -1.29
C GLU A 201 -17.18 -3.73 -0.79
N ALA A 202 -17.82 -4.84 -1.18
CA ALA A 202 -19.19 -5.15 -0.77
C ALA A 202 -19.30 -5.42 0.75
N ILE A 203 -18.30 -6.06 1.36
CA ILE A 203 -18.24 -6.24 2.81
C ILE A 203 -18.07 -4.89 3.50
N GLN A 204 -17.17 -4.05 3.02
CA GLN A 204 -16.94 -2.73 3.59
C GLN A 204 -18.21 -1.86 3.49
N GLU A 205 -18.86 -1.81 2.33
CA GLU A 205 -20.13 -1.10 2.15
C GLU A 205 -21.19 -1.61 3.12
N THR A 206 -21.30 -2.93 3.29
CA THR A 206 -22.27 -3.54 4.23
C THR A 206 -21.99 -3.12 5.67
N LEU A 207 -20.72 -3.04 6.07
CA LEU A 207 -20.32 -2.61 7.41
C LEU A 207 -20.57 -1.11 7.63
N ASP A 208 -20.26 -0.29 6.65
CA ASP A 208 -20.46 1.16 6.71
C ASP A 208 -21.95 1.51 6.76
N CYS A 209 -22.77 0.77 6.00
CA CYS A 209 -24.21 0.99 5.90
C CYS A 209 -25.06 0.11 6.86
N VAL A 210 -24.45 -0.59 7.83
CA VAL A 210 -25.17 -1.55 8.70
C VAL A 210 -26.34 -0.92 9.46
N ARG A 211 -26.23 0.35 9.85
CA ARG A 211 -27.29 1.07 10.58
C ARG A 211 -28.49 1.35 9.67
N GLU A 212 -28.25 1.80 8.46
CA GLU A 212 -29.24 2.08 7.43
C GLU A 212 -29.96 0.81 6.99
N ILE A 213 -29.20 -0.27 6.76
CA ILE A 213 -29.72 -1.60 6.40
C ILE A 213 -30.70 -2.08 7.48
N ARG A 214 -30.32 -1.97 8.76
CA ARG A 214 -31.18 -2.36 9.89
C ARG A 214 -32.36 -1.43 10.07
N ALA A 215 -32.16 -0.11 9.95
CA ALA A 215 -33.22 0.87 10.10
C ALA A 215 -34.32 0.73 9.03
N THR A 216 -33.96 0.21 7.85
CA THR A 216 -34.88 0.00 6.73
C THR A 216 -35.39 -1.45 6.62
N ASN A 217 -34.96 -2.37 7.52
CA ASN A 217 -35.29 -3.81 7.49
C ASN A 217 -34.93 -4.47 6.14
N GLN A 218 -33.77 -4.13 5.58
CA GLN A 218 -33.30 -4.64 4.28
C GLN A 218 -32.18 -5.68 4.39
N GLU A 219 -31.97 -6.29 5.57
CA GLU A 219 -30.88 -7.24 5.80
C GLU A 219 -30.91 -8.41 4.82
N ALA A 220 -32.11 -8.98 4.57
CA ALA A 220 -32.25 -10.12 3.66
C ALA A 220 -31.84 -9.76 2.23
N HIS A 221 -32.22 -8.59 1.74
CA HIS A 221 -31.88 -8.12 0.39
C HIS A 221 -30.38 -7.87 0.24
N TYR A 222 -29.77 -7.22 1.22
CA TYR A 222 -28.32 -6.95 1.20
C TYR A 222 -27.49 -8.22 1.31
N LEU A 223 -27.90 -9.19 2.16
CA LEU A 223 -27.25 -10.48 2.27
C LEU A 223 -27.36 -11.29 0.97
N GLU A 224 -28.48 -11.22 0.26
CA GLU A 224 -28.64 -11.85 -1.05
C GLU A 224 -27.65 -11.26 -2.07
N GLY A 225 -27.52 -9.93 -2.11
CA GLY A 225 -26.55 -9.22 -2.95
C GLY A 225 -25.10 -9.58 -2.60
N LEU A 226 -24.75 -9.56 -1.33
CA LEU A 226 -23.41 -9.93 -0.84
C LEU A 226 -23.09 -11.39 -1.17
N ASN A 227 -24.03 -12.33 -0.95
CA ASN A 227 -23.85 -13.74 -1.30
C ASN A 227 -23.61 -13.90 -2.81
N ALA A 228 -24.31 -13.17 -3.67
CA ALA A 228 -24.09 -13.24 -5.12
C ALA A 228 -22.67 -12.82 -5.53
N VAL A 229 -22.11 -11.81 -4.87
CA VAL A 229 -20.71 -11.36 -5.10
C VAL A 229 -19.72 -12.42 -4.58
N ILE A 230 -19.95 -12.99 -3.40
CA ILE A 230 -19.13 -14.06 -2.82
C ILE A 230 -19.17 -15.31 -3.72
N ASP A 231 -20.36 -15.72 -4.20
CA ASP A 231 -20.52 -16.86 -5.10
C ASP A 231 -19.81 -16.64 -6.45
N ALA A 232 -19.73 -15.39 -6.92
CA ALA A 232 -19.00 -15.05 -8.14
C ALA A 232 -17.48 -15.18 -7.91
N GLU A 233 -16.96 -14.70 -6.79
CA GLU A 233 -15.56 -14.85 -6.39
C GLU A 233 -15.20 -16.32 -6.20
N GLU A 234 -16.02 -17.11 -5.48
CA GLU A 234 -15.79 -18.54 -5.29
C GLU A 234 -15.69 -19.28 -6.62
N ARG A 235 -16.59 -18.99 -7.58
CA ARG A 235 -16.55 -19.59 -8.92
C ARG A 235 -15.27 -19.27 -9.68
N GLU A 236 -14.82 -18.01 -9.67
CA GLU A 236 -13.59 -17.62 -10.37
C GLU A 236 -12.35 -18.15 -9.64
N THR A 237 -12.33 -18.15 -8.32
CA THR A 237 -11.26 -18.76 -7.51
C THR A 237 -11.17 -20.26 -7.75
N THR A 238 -12.30 -20.97 -7.75
CA THR A 238 -12.34 -22.42 -8.05
C THR A 238 -11.81 -22.72 -9.45
N LYS A 239 -12.19 -21.93 -10.47
CA LYS A 239 -11.64 -22.08 -11.83
C LYS A 239 -10.13 -21.79 -11.85
N GLY A 240 -9.69 -20.74 -11.15
CA GLY A 240 -8.28 -20.40 -11.02
C GLY A 240 -7.47 -21.53 -10.41
N GLU A 241 -7.94 -22.10 -9.31
CA GLU A 241 -7.31 -23.23 -8.63
C GLU A 241 -7.28 -24.49 -9.49
N LEU A 242 -8.37 -24.79 -10.21
CA LEU A 242 -8.39 -25.94 -11.14
C LEU A 242 -7.38 -25.79 -12.26
N VAL A 243 -7.28 -24.59 -12.86
CA VAL A 243 -6.31 -24.31 -13.92
C VAL A 243 -4.88 -24.39 -13.37
N ASN A 244 -4.62 -23.73 -12.24
CA ASN A 244 -3.32 -23.78 -11.57
C ASN A 244 -2.93 -25.21 -11.19
N GLY A 245 -3.84 -25.93 -10.53
CA GLY A 245 -3.63 -27.31 -10.12
C GLY A 245 -3.36 -28.24 -11.30
N LEU A 246 -4.10 -28.11 -12.40
CA LEU A 246 -3.86 -28.92 -13.61
C LEU A 246 -2.46 -28.68 -14.18
N LEU A 247 -2.03 -27.44 -14.26
CA LEU A 247 -0.74 -27.07 -14.86
C LEU A 247 0.42 -27.47 -13.97
N VAL A 248 0.34 -27.17 -12.67
CA VAL A 248 1.37 -27.54 -11.70
C VAL A 248 1.47 -29.07 -11.59
N ASN A 249 0.34 -29.78 -11.47
CA ASN A 249 0.35 -31.26 -11.41
C ASN A 249 0.83 -31.90 -12.72
N SER A 250 0.59 -31.27 -13.87
CA SER A 250 1.17 -31.73 -15.15
C SER A 250 2.70 -31.64 -15.12
N ALA A 251 3.27 -30.53 -14.62
CA ALA A 251 4.71 -30.39 -14.46
C ALA A 251 5.29 -31.41 -13.47
N PHE A 252 4.63 -31.65 -12.34
CA PHE A 252 4.98 -32.71 -11.39
C PHE A 252 4.97 -34.11 -12.04
N SER A 253 3.92 -34.41 -12.80
CA SER A 253 3.79 -35.69 -13.49
C SER A 253 4.92 -35.90 -14.49
N ILE A 254 5.25 -34.86 -15.27
CA ILE A 254 6.38 -34.88 -16.21
C ILE A 254 7.70 -35.11 -15.46
N LEU A 255 7.92 -34.43 -14.33
CA LEU A 255 9.11 -34.61 -13.52
C LEU A 255 9.25 -36.06 -13.07
N ARG A 256 8.16 -36.70 -12.62
CA ARG A 256 8.13 -38.10 -12.17
C ARG A 256 8.36 -39.11 -13.29
N LEU A 257 8.06 -38.77 -14.55
CA LEU A 257 8.39 -39.62 -15.69
C LEU A 257 9.92 -39.87 -15.82
N GLY A 258 10.75 -38.95 -15.31
CA GLY A 258 12.19 -39.16 -15.26
C GLY A 258 12.61 -40.36 -14.40
N ILE A 259 11.87 -40.70 -13.34
CA ILE A 259 12.09 -41.92 -12.55
C ILE A 259 11.79 -43.15 -13.39
N ALA A 260 10.63 -43.16 -14.07
CA ALA A 260 10.21 -44.25 -14.92
C ALA A 260 11.15 -44.51 -16.10
N THR A 261 11.60 -43.42 -16.76
CA THR A 261 12.59 -43.54 -17.87
C THR A 261 13.94 -44.03 -17.39
N THR A 262 14.39 -43.59 -16.20
CA THR A 262 15.62 -44.08 -15.59
C THR A 262 15.53 -45.56 -15.27
N LEU A 263 14.38 -46.02 -14.70
CA LEU A 263 14.15 -47.43 -14.38
C LEU A 263 14.14 -48.30 -15.64
N VAL A 264 13.39 -47.92 -16.69
CA VAL A 264 13.30 -48.67 -17.93
C VAL A 264 14.64 -48.75 -18.64
N THR A 265 15.35 -47.61 -18.77
CA THR A 265 16.66 -47.53 -19.38
C THR A 265 17.67 -48.36 -18.58
N GLY A 266 17.68 -48.22 -17.24
CA GLY A 266 18.56 -48.98 -16.36
C GLY A 266 18.33 -50.47 -16.43
N ALA A 267 17.06 -50.90 -16.38
CA ALA A 267 16.70 -52.33 -16.49
C ALA A 267 17.13 -52.95 -17.82
N THR A 268 16.94 -52.23 -18.93
CA THR A 268 17.40 -52.73 -20.25
C THR A 268 18.92 -52.81 -20.35
N MET A 269 19.67 -51.84 -19.75
CA MET A 269 21.14 -51.87 -19.71
C MET A 269 21.68 -52.94 -18.80
N VAL A 270 21.02 -53.22 -17.66
CA VAL A 270 21.41 -54.34 -16.78
C VAL A 270 21.13 -55.68 -17.48
N ALA A 271 19.96 -55.84 -18.13
CA ALA A 271 19.65 -57.06 -18.87
C ALA A 271 20.61 -57.32 -20.04
N SER A 272 21.16 -56.29 -20.66
CA SER A 272 22.18 -56.39 -21.72
C SER A 272 23.62 -56.50 -21.21
N GLY A 273 23.85 -56.48 -19.90
CA GLY A 273 25.18 -56.56 -19.29
C GLY A 273 26.03 -55.31 -19.46
N GLN A 274 25.46 -54.17 -19.84
CA GLN A 274 26.17 -52.92 -20.05
C GLN A 274 26.45 -52.16 -18.74
N VAL A 275 25.62 -52.35 -17.73
CA VAL A 275 25.70 -51.70 -16.43
C VAL A 275 25.34 -52.68 -15.32
N ASP A 276 26.03 -52.56 -14.17
CA ASP A 276 25.68 -53.35 -12.99
C ASP A 276 24.39 -52.86 -12.33
N PHE A 277 23.65 -53.78 -11.68
CA PHE A 277 22.47 -53.46 -10.91
C PHE A 277 22.68 -52.35 -9.88
N LEU A 278 23.85 -52.32 -9.22
CA LEU A 278 24.19 -51.32 -8.23
C LEU A 278 24.28 -49.90 -8.84
N VAL A 279 24.78 -49.77 -10.06
CA VAL A 279 24.87 -48.47 -10.75
C VAL A 279 23.45 -47.99 -11.11
N MET A 280 22.59 -48.86 -11.63
CA MET A 280 21.17 -48.53 -11.88
C MET A 280 20.51 -48.06 -10.59
N PHE A 281 20.69 -48.79 -9.50
CA PHE A 281 20.13 -48.44 -8.20
C PHE A 281 20.61 -47.10 -7.67
N ALA A 282 21.93 -46.77 -7.84
CA ALA A 282 22.50 -45.48 -7.51
C ALA A 282 21.79 -44.33 -8.26
N PHE A 283 21.56 -44.49 -9.55
CA PHE A 283 20.84 -43.51 -10.34
C PHE A 283 19.39 -43.37 -9.91
N LEU A 284 18.70 -44.43 -9.53
CA LEU A 284 17.32 -44.37 -8.99
C LEU A 284 17.27 -43.61 -7.66
N LEU A 285 18.22 -43.87 -6.75
CA LEU A 285 18.33 -43.11 -5.49
C LEU A 285 18.64 -41.63 -5.76
N MET A 286 19.55 -41.33 -6.67
CA MET A 286 19.89 -39.98 -7.06
C MET A 286 18.66 -39.24 -7.60
N VAL A 287 17.92 -39.83 -8.55
CA VAL A 287 16.74 -39.23 -9.19
C VAL A 287 15.62 -39.00 -8.18
N SER A 288 15.36 -39.95 -7.29
CA SER A 288 14.33 -39.81 -6.25
C SER A 288 14.57 -38.60 -5.36
N ARG A 289 15.84 -38.22 -5.15
CA ARG A 289 16.19 -37.10 -4.26
C ARG A 289 16.35 -35.78 -5.00
N ILE A 290 16.87 -35.79 -6.24
CA ILE A 290 17.15 -34.55 -6.99
C ILE A 290 15.88 -33.81 -7.38
N TYR A 291 14.73 -34.49 -7.46
CA TYR A 291 13.46 -33.85 -7.79
C TYR A 291 12.81 -33.15 -6.60
N ALA A 292 13.14 -33.50 -5.35
CA ALA A 292 12.51 -32.92 -4.16
C ALA A 292 12.60 -31.38 -4.07
N PRO A 293 13.75 -30.71 -4.34
CA PRO A 293 13.82 -29.25 -4.38
C PRO A 293 12.97 -28.63 -5.50
N PHE A 294 12.81 -29.35 -6.62
CA PHE A 294 11.93 -28.89 -7.70
C PHE A 294 10.47 -29.03 -7.36
N ASP A 295 10.06 -30.08 -6.66
CA ASP A 295 8.68 -30.25 -6.19
C ASP A 295 8.26 -29.01 -5.39
N GLN A 296 9.07 -28.55 -4.45
CA GLN A 296 8.80 -27.37 -3.64
C GLN A 296 8.77 -26.10 -4.50
N ALA A 297 9.78 -25.91 -5.35
CA ALA A 297 9.87 -24.73 -6.21
C ALA A 297 8.72 -24.64 -7.23
N LEU A 298 8.28 -25.79 -7.78
CA LEU A 298 7.16 -25.85 -8.72
C LEU A 298 5.84 -25.50 -8.05
N MET A 299 5.62 -25.94 -6.81
CA MET A 299 4.41 -25.67 -6.03
C MET A 299 4.20 -24.16 -5.84
N LEU A 300 5.29 -23.42 -5.66
CA LEU A 300 5.29 -22.00 -5.35
C LEU A 300 5.62 -21.10 -6.55
N VAL A 301 5.87 -21.66 -7.75
CA VAL A 301 6.30 -20.88 -8.93
C VAL A 301 5.27 -19.84 -9.35
N SER A 302 3.97 -20.11 -9.14
CA SER A 302 2.90 -19.15 -9.40
C SER A 302 3.03 -17.87 -8.58
N GLU A 303 3.59 -17.95 -7.37
CA GLU A 303 3.84 -16.78 -6.52
C GLU A 303 4.86 -15.81 -7.14
N LEU A 304 5.83 -16.30 -7.92
CA LEU A 304 6.74 -15.42 -8.67
C LEU A 304 6.02 -14.56 -9.72
N PHE A 305 4.95 -15.09 -10.30
CA PHE A 305 4.14 -14.33 -11.27
C PHE A 305 3.32 -13.26 -10.57
N VAL A 306 2.73 -13.59 -9.42
CA VAL A 306 2.02 -12.63 -8.58
C VAL A 306 2.98 -11.56 -8.05
N ALA A 307 4.15 -11.96 -7.57
CA ALA A 307 5.18 -11.03 -7.08
C ALA A 307 5.66 -10.05 -8.16
N GLU A 308 5.72 -10.47 -9.44
CA GLU A 308 6.03 -9.55 -10.55
C GLU A 308 4.96 -8.46 -10.71
N SER A 309 3.68 -8.81 -10.57
CA SER A 309 2.57 -7.85 -10.59
C SER A 309 2.62 -6.91 -9.39
N SER A 310 2.86 -7.45 -8.19
CA SER A 310 3.06 -6.68 -6.96
C SER A 310 4.22 -5.68 -7.08
N ALA A 311 5.36 -6.12 -7.64
CA ALA A 311 6.51 -5.25 -7.90
C ALA A 311 6.18 -4.10 -8.88
N LYS A 312 5.29 -4.33 -9.86
CA LYS A 312 4.84 -3.26 -10.77
C LYS A 312 4.03 -2.19 -10.02
N ARG A 313 3.11 -2.60 -9.13
CA ARG A 313 2.29 -1.67 -8.33
C ARG A 313 3.15 -0.85 -7.37
N MET A 314 4.04 -1.49 -6.63
CA MET A 314 4.99 -0.79 -5.76
C MET A 314 5.84 0.21 -6.56
N ARG A 315 6.30 -0.19 -7.74
CA ARG A 315 7.06 0.70 -8.61
C ARG A 315 6.24 1.88 -9.09
N SER A 316 4.96 1.71 -9.42
CA SER A 316 4.11 2.82 -9.84
C SER A 316 4.00 3.90 -8.76
N ILE A 317 3.99 3.51 -7.46
CA ILE A 317 4.03 4.47 -6.35
C ILE A 317 5.41 5.15 -6.27
N MET A 318 6.48 4.39 -6.42
CA MET A 318 7.85 4.92 -6.31
C MET A 318 8.25 5.82 -7.49
N GLU A 319 7.68 5.60 -8.67
CA GLU A 319 7.91 6.40 -9.88
C GLU A 319 6.97 7.62 -9.98
N GLU A 320 5.91 7.69 -9.15
CA GLU A 320 5.00 8.84 -9.12
C GLU A 320 5.78 10.12 -8.80
N PRO A 321 5.54 11.23 -9.53
CA PRO A 321 6.24 12.48 -9.29
C PRO A 321 5.99 13.01 -7.86
N VAL A 322 7.06 13.34 -7.14
CA VAL A 322 6.94 14.04 -5.85
C VAL A 322 6.61 15.50 -6.07
N ALA A 323 5.86 16.08 -5.15
CA ALA A 323 5.68 17.51 -5.12
C ALA A 323 7.07 18.18 -4.92
N ARG A 324 7.50 18.94 -5.94
CA ARG A 324 8.78 19.67 -5.89
C ARG A 324 8.50 21.12 -5.62
N GLY A 325 9.39 21.75 -4.87
CA GLY A 325 9.34 23.18 -4.60
C GLY A 325 10.59 23.65 -3.86
N SER A 326 10.72 24.96 -3.73
CA SER A 326 11.78 25.57 -2.95
C SER A 326 11.53 25.36 -1.46
N GLU A 327 12.57 24.99 -0.72
CA GLU A 327 12.55 25.01 0.75
C GLU A 327 12.62 26.43 1.33
N LYS A 328 12.85 27.46 0.47
CA LYS A 328 12.81 28.87 0.86
C LYS A 328 11.46 29.46 0.50
N PHE A 329 10.77 29.95 1.50
CA PHE A 329 9.51 30.66 1.37
C PHE A 329 9.61 31.96 2.18
N GLU A 330 9.73 33.10 1.48
CA GLU A 330 9.91 34.42 2.06
C GLU A 330 8.85 35.38 1.48
N PRO A 331 7.57 35.25 1.90
CA PRO A 331 6.49 36.08 1.40
C PRO A 331 6.59 37.50 1.96
N VAL A 332 6.16 38.50 1.17
CA VAL A 332 6.01 39.88 1.63
C VAL A 332 4.58 40.10 2.06
N GLY A 333 4.29 39.93 3.36
CA GLY A 333 2.95 39.83 3.88
C GLY A 333 2.28 38.48 3.56
N HIS A 334 0.97 38.36 3.85
CA HIS A 334 0.23 37.08 3.71
C HIS A 334 -1.04 37.24 2.89
N ASP A 335 -1.08 38.21 1.95
CA ASP A 335 -2.15 38.30 0.97
C ASP A 335 -2.18 37.02 0.11
N VAL A 336 -3.36 36.40 -0.04
CA VAL A 336 -3.56 35.26 -0.95
C VAL A 336 -4.22 35.77 -2.21
N VAL A 337 -3.55 35.69 -3.35
CA VAL A 337 -4.04 36.19 -4.64
C VAL A 337 -4.26 35.06 -5.61
N PHE A 338 -5.45 34.98 -6.17
CA PHE A 338 -5.80 34.16 -7.32
C PHE A 338 -5.79 35.05 -8.56
N ASP A 339 -5.03 34.68 -9.57
CA ASP A 339 -4.90 35.43 -10.81
C ASP A 339 -5.19 34.53 -12.02
N HIS A 340 -6.37 34.71 -12.63
CA HIS A 340 -6.87 33.94 -13.77
C HIS A 340 -6.78 32.41 -13.61
N VAL A 341 -7.14 31.91 -12.43
CA VAL A 341 -6.96 30.48 -12.07
C VAL A 341 -8.04 29.62 -12.72
N ALA A 342 -7.60 28.64 -13.51
CA ALA A 342 -8.43 27.53 -13.99
C ALA A 342 -7.96 26.20 -13.41
N PHE A 343 -8.90 25.30 -13.16
CA PHE A 343 -8.61 23.99 -12.61
C PHE A 343 -9.70 22.94 -12.93
N GLY A 344 -9.27 21.71 -13.20
CA GLY A 344 -10.13 20.52 -13.28
C GLY A 344 -9.47 19.34 -12.58
N TYR A 345 -10.25 18.54 -11.85
CA TYR A 345 -9.76 17.30 -11.27
C TYR A 345 -9.43 16.33 -12.41
N GLY A 346 -8.22 15.82 -12.42
CA GLY A 346 -7.48 15.06 -13.39
C GLY A 346 -8.19 14.30 -14.50
N ALA A 347 -7.43 13.91 -15.51
CA ALA A 347 -7.92 12.97 -16.54
C ALA A 347 -8.40 11.68 -15.85
N GLY A 348 -9.64 11.27 -16.11
CA GLY A 348 -10.11 9.94 -15.78
C GLY A 348 -9.20 8.87 -16.41
N GLU A 349 -9.34 7.62 -16.04
CA GLU A 349 -8.57 6.48 -16.59
C GLU A 349 -8.55 6.44 -18.13
N ASP A 350 -9.50 7.11 -18.78
CA ASP A 350 -9.64 7.25 -20.25
C ASP A 350 -8.74 8.33 -20.88
N GLY A 351 -7.89 9.03 -20.12
CA GLY A 351 -6.99 10.08 -20.64
C GLY A 351 -7.70 11.37 -21.10
N ARG A 352 -9.01 11.52 -20.86
CA ARG A 352 -9.73 12.76 -21.13
C ARG A 352 -9.46 13.77 -20.03
N ALA A 353 -9.17 15.03 -20.39
CA ALA A 353 -9.07 16.11 -19.43
C ALA A 353 -10.37 16.16 -18.61
N GLY A 354 -10.23 16.12 -17.27
CA GLY A 354 -11.39 16.21 -16.37
C GLY A 354 -12.18 17.49 -16.62
N GLU A 355 -13.47 17.46 -16.30
CA GLU A 355 -14.34 18.63 -16.42
C GLU A 355 -13.76 19.80 -15.62
N LYS A 356 -13.61 20.99 -16.26
CA LYS A 356 -13.11 22.19 -15.59
C LYS A 356 -14.09 22.59 -14.49
N VAL A 357 -13.61 22.57 -13.24
CA VAL A 357 -14.38 23.02 -12.06
C VAL A 357 -14.21 24.53 -11.84
N LEU A 358 -13.02 25.06 -12.13
CA LEU A 358 -12.74 26.50 -12.15
C LEU A 358 -12.29 26.87 -13.56
N THR A 359 -12.87 27.94 -14.11
CA THR A 359 -12.59 28.38 -15.48
C THR A 359 -11.75 29.65 -15.50
N ASP A 360 -12.08 30.63 -14.65
CA ASP A 360 -11.36 31.89 -14.53
C ASP A 360 -11.71 32.51 -13.16
N VAL A 361 -10.85 32.25 -12.16
CA VAL A 361 -11.05 32.77 -10.81
C VAL A 361 -9.97 33.76 -10.47
N SER A 362 -10.37 35.03 -10.22
CA SER A 362 -9.48 36.10 -9.85
C SER A 362 -10.02 36.88 -8.65
N PHE A 363 -9.31 36.84 -7.54
CA PHE A 363 -9.61 37.64 -6.34
C PHE A 363 -8.39 37.72 -5.43
N THR A 364 -8.42 38.61 -4.44
CA THR A 364 -7.41 38.76 -3.39
C THR A 364 -8.06 38.62 -2.03
N ALA A 365 -7.58 37.72 -1.19
CA ALA A 365 -7.83 37.69 0.25
C ALA A 365 -6.67 38.41 0.94
N LYS A 366 -6.98 39.57 1.56
CA LYS A 366 -5.97 40.45 2.15
C LYS A 366 -5.59 40.05 3.57
N GLU A 367 -4.36 40.32 3.94
CA GLU A 367 -3.88 40.15 5.31
C GLU A 367 -4.73 40.94 6.31
N GLY A 368 -5.13 40.26 7.39
CA GLY A 368 -5.96 40.83 8.44
C GLY A 368 -7.44 40.92 8.10
N GLU A 369 -7.89 40.47 6.91
CA GLU A 369 -9.28 40.47 6.47
C GLU A 369 -9.87 39.04 6.40
N VAL A 370 -11.17 38.94 6.64
CA VAL A 370 -11.96 37.72 6.44
C VAL A 370 -12.61 37.75 5.07
N THR A 371 -12.16 36.90 4.16
CA THR A 371 -12.75 36.71 2.83
C THR A 371 -13.66 35.48 2.83
N ALA A 372 -14.98 35.69 2.63
CA ALA A 372 -15.96 34.62 2.56
C ALA A 372 -16.22 34.17 1.12
N LEU A 373 -16.04 32.87 0.86
CA LEU A 373 -16.43 32.23 -0.40
C LEU A 373 -17.86 31.74 -0.29
N VAL A 374 -18.75 32.22 -1.14
CA VAL A 374 -20.17 31.84 -1.21
C VAL A 374 -20.55 31.40 -2.62
N GLY A 375 -21.61 30.63 -2.76
CA GLY A 375 -22.10 30.16 -4.06
C GLY A 375 -22.87 28.83 -3.93
N PRO A 376 -23.54 28.38 -4.97
CA PRO A 376 -24.27 27.11 -4.97
C PRO A 376 -23.33 25.93 -4.76
N SER A 377 -23.89 24.75 -4.42
CA SER A 377 -23.10 23.51 -4.37
C SER A 377 -22.49 23.22 -5.74
N GLY A 378 -21.23 22.74 -5.76
CA GLY A 378 -20.52 22.49 -7.00
C GLY A 378 -19.87 23.71 -7.67
N SER A 379 -20.02 24.95 -7.14
CA SER A 379 -19.41 26.15 -7.74
C SER A 379 -17.88 26.26 -7.62
N GLY A 380 -17.21 25.33 -6.95
CA GLY A 380 -15.75 25.31 -6.84
C GLY A 380 -15.18 25.89 -5.54
N LYS A 381 -15.99 26.23 -4.51
CA LYS A 381 -15.52 26.82 -3.24
C LYS A 381 -14.43 25.99 -2.54
N SER A 382 -14.68 24.71 -2.34
CA SER A 382 -13.70 23.81 -1.70
C SER A 382 -12.45 23.60 -2.59
N THR A 383 -12.61 23.70 -3.91
CA THR A 383 -11.49 23.65 -4.85
C THR A 383 -10.58 24.87 -4.70
N VAL A 384 -11.15 26.08 -4.53
CA VAL A 384 -10.36 27.29 -4.25
C VAL A 384 -9.56 27.14 -2.95
N SER A 385 -10.18 26.67 -1.87
CA SER A 385 -9.47 26.42 -0.60
C SER A 385 -8.31 25.41 -0.76
N ARG A 386 -8.54 24.33 -1.51
CA ARG A 386 -7.52 23.29 -1.78
C ARG A 386 -6.36 23.81 -2.63
N LEU A 387 -6.64 24.70 -3.60
CA LEU A 387 -5.59 25.34 -4.42
C LEU A 387 -4.80 26.37 -3.60
N ALA A 388 -5.45 27.14 -2.71
CA ALA A 388 -4.78 28.06 -1.81
C ALA A 388 -3.71 27.35 -0.95
N ALA A 389 -4.04 26.14 -0.44
CA ALA A 389 -3.13 25.31 0.37
C ALA A 389 -2.19 24.44 -0.47
N ARG A 390 -2.20 24.57 -1.79
CA ARG A 390 -1.45 23.70 -2.71
C ARG A 390 -1.70 22.20 -2.51
N PHE A 391 -2.93 21.80 -2.18
CA PHE A 391 -3.31 20.37 -2.23
C PHE A 391 -3.40 19.86 -3.66
N TRP A 392 -3.64 20.76 -4.61
CA TRP A 392 -3.53 20.61 -6.06
C TRP A 392 -2.84 21.84 -6.63
N ASP A 393 -2.15 21.68 -7.75
CA ASP A 393 -1.62 22.79 -8.52
C ASP A 393 -2.67 23.26 -9.55
N ALA A 394 -2.75 24.59 -9.78
CA ALA A 394 -3.63 25.15 -10.80
C ALA A 394 -3.23 24.67 -12.19
N THR A 395 -4.25 24.48 -13.07
CA THR A 395 -3.98 24.07 -14.46
C THR A 395 -3.56 25.27 -15.31
N GLU A 396 -4.16 26.45 -15.07
CA GLU A 396 -3.86 27.72 -15.72
C GLU A 396 -3.94 28.83 -14.65
N GLY A 397 -3.26 29.95 -14.89
CA GLY A 397 -3.18 31.05 -13.92
C GLY A 397 -2.20 30.78 -12.77
N THR A 398 -2.22 31.61 -11.75
CA THR A 398 -1.33 31.52 -10.60
C THR A 398 -2.06 31.78 -9.29
N VAL A 399 -1.64 31.08 -8.23
CA VAL A 399 -2.01 31.38 -6.84
C VAL A 399 -0.75 31.83 -6.12
N THR A 400 -0.78 33.02 -5.52
CA THR A 400 0.37 33.55 -4.80
C THR A 400 0.05 33.87 -3.34
N VAL A 401 1.06 33.76 -2.48
CA VAL A 401 1.03 34.19 -1.08
C VAL A 401 2.14 35.22 -0.87
N GLY A 402 1.76 36.44 -0.50
CA GLY A 402 2.73 37.54 -0.33
C GLY A 402 3.60 37.74 -1.57
N GLY A 403 3.03 37.54 -2.79
CA GLY A 403 3.74 37.68 -4.07
C GLY A 403 4.54 36.44 -4.51
N VAL A 404 4.62 35.38 -3.69
CA VAL A 404 5.34 34.15 -4.05
C VAL A 404 4.33 33.13 -4.60
N ASP A 405 4.59 32.57 -5.79
CA ASP A 405 3.77 31.52 -6.38
C ASP A 405 3.82 30.23 -5.54
N VAL A 406 2.67 29.79 -5.05
CA VAL A 406 2.57 28.59 -4.20
C VAL A 406 3.06 27.33 -4.91
N ALA A 407 2.93 27.23 -6.25
CA ALA A 407 3.41 26.11 -7.02
C ALA A 407 4.94 25.96 -7.02
N SER A 408 5.67 27.06 -6.71
CA SER A 408 7.13 27.08 -6.64
C SER A 408 7.68 26.67 -5.27
N VAL A 409 6.86 26.60 -4.21
CA VAL A 409 7.28 26.36 -2.81
C VAL A 409 7.01 24.90 -2.43
N ASP A 410 7.90 24.27 -1.67
CA ASP A 410 7.65 22.93 -1.11
C ASP A 410 6.36 22.92 -0.27
N PRO A 411 5.41 21.97 -0.48
CA PRO A 411 4.14 21.97 0.24
C PRO A 411 4.28 21.91 1.76
N GLU A 412 5.28 21.20 2.30
CA GLU A 412 5.50 21.12 3.75
C GLU A 412 5.96 22.48 4.30
N VAL A 413 6.73 23.23 3.52
CA VAL A 413 7.19 24.59 3.88
C VAL A 413 6.02 25.57 3.80
N LEU A 414 5.26 25.55 2.69
CA LEU A 414 4.11 26.41 2.51
C LEU A 414 3.05 26.21 3.62
N LEU A 415 2.76 24.95 3.94
CA LEU A 415 1.73 24.60 4.92
C LEU A 415 2.12 25.00 6.37
N ARG A 416 3.35 25.40 6.65
CA ARG A 416 3.70 26.00 7.96
C ARG A 416 2.93 27.29 8.22
N ASP A 417 2.67 28.06 7.18
CA ASP A 417 1.98 29.35 7.27
C ASP A 417 0.45 29.21 7.15
N TYR A 418 -0.07 27.98 7.08
CA TYR A 418 -1.50 27.70 7.00
C TYR A 418 -2.01 26.98 8.23
N ALA A 419 -3.09 27.46 8.83
CA ALA A 419 -3.94 26.71 9.77
C ALA A 419 -5.24 26.36 9.05
N ILE A 420 -5.59 25.06 9.02
CA ILE A 420 -6.76 24.58 8.28
C ILE A 420 -7.71 23.90 9.27
N VAL A 421 -8.97 24.34 9.25
CA VAL A 421 -10.06 23.70 9.99
C VAL A 421 -11.02 23.11 8.97
N PHE A 422 -11.02 21.78 8.88
CA PHE A 422 -11.86 21.05 7.94
C PHE A 422 -13.29 20.89 8.45
N GLN A 423 -14.23 20.69 7.54
CA GLN A 423 -15.62 20.35 7.84
C GLN A 423 -15.70 19.03 8.61
N ASP A 424 -15.07 17.99 8.07
CA ASP A 424 -14.95 16.68 8.72
C ASP A 424 -13.65 16.62 9.53
N VAL A 425 -13.80 16.69 10.84
CA VAL A 425 -12.65 16.67 11.76
C VAL A 425 -12.16 15.25 11.95
N LEU A 426 -10.95 14.98 11.52
CA LEU A 426 -10.25 13.73 11.78
C LEU A 426 -9.37 13.84 13.04
N LEU A 427 -9.53 12.89 13.95
CA LEU A 427 -8.75 12.78 15.17
C LEU A 427 -7.98 11.46 15.20
N PHE A 428 -6.79 11.50 15.77
CA PHE A 428 -5.97 10.31 15.96
C PHE A 428 -6.43 9.53 17.20
N ASP A 429 -6.23 8.23 17.20
CA ASP A 429 -6.41 7.39 18.41
C ASP A 429 -5.30 7.70 19.42
N ASP A 430 -5.48 8.78 20.14
CA ASP A 430 -4.55 9.35 21.09
C ASP A 430 -5.36 10.09 22.18
N THR A 431 -4.67 10.70 23.12
CA THR A 431 -5.28 11.56 24.14
C THR A 431 -5.80 12.87 23.55
N VAL A 432 -6.65 13.58 24.29
CA VAL A 432 -7.04 14.96 23.95
C VAL A 432 -5.80 15.85 23.82
N MET A 433 -4.87 15.77 24.77
CA MET A 433 -3.60 16.51 24.79
C MET A 433 -2.77 16.20 23.53
N GLY A 434 -2.56 14.91 23.22
CA GLY A 434 -1.81 14.47 22.04
C GLY A 434 -2.42 15.00 20.75
N ASN A 435 -3.75 14.94 20.63
CA ASN A 435 -4.44 15.47 19.48
C ASN A 435 -4.30 16.99 19.30
N ILE A 436 -4.31 17.78 20.35
CA ILE A 436 -4.10 19.23 20.25
C ILE A 436 -2.64 19.54 19.92
N ARG A 437 -1.67 18.81 20.50
CA ARG A 437 -0.23 18.99 20.28
C ARG A 437 0.19 18.78 18.82
N LEU A 438 -0.62 18.12 18.00
CA LEU A 438 -0.38 18.04 16.55
C LEU A 438 -0.30 19.40 15.86
N GLY A 439 -0.89 20.44 16.44
CA GLY A 439 -0.74 21.81 15.94
C GLY A 439 0.71 22.30 15.95
N ARG A 440 1.47 21.97 16.99
CA ARG A 440 2.91 22.25 17.13
C ARG A 440 3.54 21.24 18.07
N ARG A 441 4.36 20.33 17.52
CA ARG A 441 4.89 19.14 18.24
C ARG A 441 5.82 19.49 19.41
N ASP A 442 6.56 20.58 19.30
CA ASP A 442 7.50 21.10 20.30
C ASP A 442 6.85 22.02 21.34
N ALA A 443 5.52 22.18 21.29
CA ALA A 443 4.78 23.00 22.27
C ALA A 443 4.85 22.38 23.67
N THR A 444 5.03 23.24 24.67
CA THR A 444 4.97 22.84 26.08
C THR A 444 3.52 22.48 26.49
N ASP A 445 3.35 21.76 27.61
CA ASP A 445 2.03 21.40 28.11
C ASP A 445 1.20 22.65 28.42
N GLU A 446 1.83 23.71 28.93
CA GLU A 446 1.19 25.00 29.23
C GLU A 446 0.65 25.66 27.96
N GLU A 447 1.40 25.64 26.86
CA GLU A 447 0.96 26.19 25.57
C GLU A 447 -0.21 25.39 24.99
N VAL A 448 -0.16 24.04 25.07
CA VAL A 448 -1.25 23.17 24.62
C VAL A 448 -2.51 23.44 25.44
N LEU A 449 -2.41 23.55 26.76
CA LEU A 449 -3.54 23.87 27.65
C LEU A 449 -4.06 25.30 27.42
N ALA A 450 -3.19 26.26 27.08
CA ALA A 450 -3.62 27.61 26.75
C ALA A 450 -4.46 27.62 25.45
N ALA A 451 -4.01 26.91 24.41
CA ALA A 451 -4.75 26.75 23.16
C ALA A 451 -6.08 26.02 23.38
N ALA A 452 -6.07 24.97 24.20
CA ALA A 452 -7.27 24.23 24.57
C ALA A 452 -8.31 25.11 25.28
N ARG A 453 -7.88 25.93 26.24
CA ARG A 453 -8.74 26.91 26.92
C ARG A 453 -9.28 27.95 25.95
N ALA A 454 -8.43 28.45 25.05
CA ALA A 454 -8.85 29.42 24.03
C ALA A 454 -9.92 28.84 23.08
N ALA A 455 -9.88 27.50 22.85
CA ALA A 455 -10.89 26.76 22.10
C ALA A 455 -12.08 26.28 22.95
N ASN A 456 -12.16 26.66 24.22
CA ASN A 456 -13.21 26.24 25.16
C ASN A 456 -13.28 24.70 25.35
N CYS A 457 -12.11 24.00 25.34
CA CYS A 457 -12.06 22.55 25.56
C CYS A 457 -12.25 22.17 27.02
N ASP A 458 -11.85 23.02 28.00
CA ASP A 458 -11.92 22.73 29.44
C ASP A 458 -13.32 22.30 29.89
N GLU A 459 -14.36 22.85 29.28
CA GLU A 459 -15.75 22.56 29.63
C GLU A 459 -16.08 21.06 29.54
N PHE A 460 -15.71 20.42 28.41
CA PHE A 460 -16.01 19.00 28.22
C PHE A 460 -14.90 18.09 28.79
N VAL A 461 -13.64 18.55 28.76
CA VAL A 461 -12.50 17.77 29.24
C VAL A 461 -12.56 17.59 30.77
N SER A 462 -13.07 18.59 31.53
CA SER A 462 -13.26 18.49 32.97
C SER A 462 -14.22 17.36 33.41
N ARG A 463 -15.08 16.91 32.48
CA ARG A 463 -16.03 15.81 32.71
C ARG A 463 -15.44 14.43 32.37
N MET A 464 -14.25 14.40 31.78
CA MET A 464 -13.59 13.16 31.34
C MET A 464 -12.79 12.52 32.49
N PRO A 465 -12.71 11.17 32.57
CA PRO A 465 -12.08 10.45 33.67
C PRO A 465 -10.62 10.82 33.93
N GLN A 466 -9.85 11.14 32.90
CA GLN A 466 -8.42 11.46 32.97
C GLN A 466 -8.13 12.88 32.43
N GLY A 467 -9.16 13.75 32.31
CA GLY A 467 -8.98 15.09 31.76
C GLY A 467 -8.35 15.06 30.36
N TYR A 468 -7.30 15.85 30.15
CA TYR A 468 -6.59 15.93 28.88
C TYR A 468 -5.84 14.66 28.48
N ASP A 469 -5.55 13.74 29.41
CA ASP A 469 -4.90 12.46 29.14
C ASP A 469 -5.90 11.35 28.77
N THR A 470 -7.18 11.70 28.62
CA THR A 470 -8.21 10.74 28.21
C THR A 470 -8.02 10.31 26.76
N MET A 471 -7.95 8.99 26.51
CA MET A 471 -7.94 8.38 25.17
C MET A 471 -9.31 8.54 24.51
N ILE A 472 -9.35 9.19 23.35
CA ILE A 472 -10.59 9.54 22.65
C ILE A 472 -11.07 8.49 21.65
N GLY A 473 -10.25 7.47 21.41
CA GLY A 473 -10.54 6.37 20.48
C GLY A 473 -10.38 6.77 19.00
N GLU A 474 -10.54 5.78 18.14
CA GLU A 474 -10.39 5.97 16.69
C GLU A 474 -11.34 7.06 16.18
N ASN A 475 -10.77 8.02 15.44
CA ASN A 475 -11.45 9.21 14.93
C ASN A 475 -12.30 9.98 15.96
N GLY A 476 -11.90 9.91 17.26
CA GLY A 476 -12.64 10.58 18.32
C GLY A 476 -14.05 10.02 18.53
N SER A 477 -14.23 8.70 18.39
CA SER A 477 -15.53 8.02 18.49
C SER A 477 -16.27 8.25 19.81
N LYS A 478 -15.54 8.64 20.87
CA LYS A 478 -16.09 8.95 22.20
C LYS A 478 -16.52 10.42 22.35
N LEU A 479 -16.37 11.23 21.31
CA LEU A 479 -16.63 12.67 21.32
C LEU A 479 -17.83 13.05 20.47
N SER A 480 -18.56 14.10 20.92
CA SER A 480 -19.57 14.77 20.08
C SER A 480 -18.91 15.53 18.91
N GLY A 481 -19.71 15.88 17.89
CA GLY A 481 -19.23 16.69 16.77
C GLY A 481 -18.63 18.03 17.21
N GLY A 482 -19.25 18.72 18.17
CA GLY A 482 -18.78 20.00 18.70
C GLY A 482 -17.48 19.89 19.50
N GLU A 483 -17.28 18.78 20.25
CA GLU A 483 -16.03 18.53 20.97
C GLU A 483 -14.87 18.24 20.01
N ARG A 484 -15.13 17.44 18.95
CA ARG A 484 -14.13 17.21 17.88
C ARG A 484 -13.73 18.53 17.21
N GLN A 485 -14.72 19.38 16.88
CA GLN A 485 -14.48 20.68 16.26
C GLN A 485 -13.63 21.59 17.16
N ARG A 486 -13.91 21.65 18.47
CA ARG A 486 -13.10 22.44 19.44
C ARG A 486 -11.66 21.95 19.51
N ILE A 487 -11.40 20.65 19.44
CA ILE A 487 -10.03 20.10 19.36
C ILE A 487 -9.34 20.55 18.04
N SER A 488 -10.05 20.53 16.91
CA SER A 488 -9.50 21.01 15.64
C SER A 488 -9.16 22.50 15.68
N ILE A 489 -10.01 23.32 16.29
CA ILE A 489 -9.73 24.76 16.50
C ILE A 489 -8.56 24.95 17.46
N ALA A 490 -8.45 24.15 18.54
CA ALA A 490 -7.31 24.20 19.45
C ALA A 490 -5.98 23.87 18.72
N ARG A 491 -5.99 22.89 17.80
CA ARG A 491 -4.83 22.64 16.92
C ARG A 491 -4.44 23.85 16.10
N ALA A 492 -5.43 24.51 15.48
CA ALA A 492 -5.20 25.69 14.66
C ALA A 492 -4.69 26.89 15.50
N LEU A 493 -5.22 27.09 16.70
CA LEU A 493 -4.76 28.10 17.66
C LEU A 493 -3.32 27.84 18.11
N LEU A 494 -2.99 26.59 18.44
CA LEU A 494 -1.64 26.20 18.87
C LEU A 494 -0.61 26.38 17.76
N LYS A 495 -1.02 26.12 16.50
CA LYS A 495 -0.18 26.32 15.32
C LYS A 495 0.14 27.79 15.07
N ASP A 496 -0.81 28.67 15.36
CA ASP A 496 -0.72 30.14 15.24
C ASP A 496 -0.21 30.64 13.88
N ALA A 497 -0.64 29.99 12.79
CA ALA A 497 -0.25 30.34 11.44
C ALA A 497 -0.91 31.66 10.97
N PRO A 498 -0.25 32.45 10.09
CA PRO A 498 -0.77 33.75 9.62
C PRO A 498 -1.97 33.64 8.66
N ILE A 499 -2.13 32.49 7.99
CA ILE A 499 -3.26 32.22 7.06
C ILE A 499 -4.16 31.16 7.64
N VAL A 500 -5.46 31.39 7.63
CA VAL A 500 -6.48 30.45 8.14
C VAL A 500 -7.45 30.09 7.03
N LEU A 501 -7.58 28.79 6.75
CA LEU A 501 -8.61 28.25 5.88
C LEU A 501 -9.67 27.55 6.72
N LEU A 502 -10.92 27.95 6.55
CA LEU A 502 -12.07 27.38 7.24
C LEU A 502 -13.03 26.75 6.22
N ASP A 503 -13.30 25.46 6.34
CA ASP A 503 -14.33 24.79 5.55
C ASP A 503 -15.50 24.44 6.49
N GLU A 504 -16.57 25.24 6.43
CA GLU A 504 -17.85 25.04 7.13
C GLU A 504 -17.78 24.52 8.57
N ALA A 505 -16.96 25.14 9.41
CA ALA A 505 -16.62 24.67 10.76
C ALA A 505 -17.82 24.55 11.77
N THR A 506 -19.06 24.86 11.38
CA THR A 506 -20.21 24.88 12.30
C THR A 506 -21.46 24.18 11.76
N ALA A 507 -21.41 23.47 10.62
CA ALA A 507 -22.60 22.95 9.92
C ALA A 507 -23.43 21.93 10.73
N SER A 508 -22.79 21.12 11.55
CA SER A 508 -23.42 19.99 12.26
C SER A 508 -23.59 20.22 13.77
N LEU A 509 -23.52 21.49 14.23
CA LEU A 509 -23.56 21.81 15.66
C LEU A 509 -24.95 22.27 16.10
N ASP A 510 -25.34 21.90 17.32
CA ASP A 510 -26.46 22.46 18.04
C ASP A 510 -26.20 23.91 18.46
N VAL A 511 -27.24 24.67 18.78
CA VAL A 511 -27.15 26.13 19.00
C VAL A 511 -26.19 26.50 20.16
N GLU A 512 -26.14 25.68 21.20
CA GLU A 512 -25.30 25.92 22.37
C GLU A 512 -23.81 25.72 22.03
N ASN A 513 -23.46 24.62 21.38
CA ASN A 513 -22.10 24.36 20.89
C ASN A 513 -21.69 25.32 19.79
N GLU A 514 -22.60 25.76 18.92
CA GLU A 514 -22.31 26.75 17.88
C GLU A 514 -21.78 28.06 18.48
N THR A 515 -22.41 28.56 19.54
CA THR A 515 -21.97 29.81 20.18
C THR A 515 -20.55 29.68 20.76
N VAL A 516 -20.27 28.56 21.43
CA VAL A 516 -18.93 28.27 22.01
C VAL A 516 -17.86 28.14 20.94
N VAL A 517 -18.16 27.42 19.85
CA VAL A 517 -17.24 27.24 18.71
C VAL A 517 -16.99 28.58 18.01
N GLN A 518 -18.02 29.44 17.83
CA GLN A 518 -17.86 30.75 17.23
C GLN A 518 -16.95 31.69 18.05
N GLN A 519 -17.03 31.63 19.37
CA GLN A 519 -16.10 32.38 20.24
C GLN A 519 -14.64 31.92 20.03
N ALA A 520 -14.42 30.61 19.95
CA ALA A 520 -13.11 30.03 19.67
C ALA A 520 -12.59 30.44 18.28
N LEU A 521 -13.45 30.38 17.26
CA LEU A 521 -13.13 30.84 15.91
C LEU A 521 -12.78 32.31 15.86
N SER A 522 -13.55 33.20 16.54
CA SER A 522 -13.25 34.63 16.59
C SER A 522 -11.85 34.92 17.15
N ARG A 523 -11.40 34.13 18.12
CA ARG A 523 -10.01 34.23 18.65
C ARG A 523 -8.96 33.76 17.62
N LEU A 524 -9.28 32.69 16.89
CA LEU A 524 -8.39 32.14 15.85
C LEU A 524 -8.17 33.12 14.71
N LEU A 525 -9.22 33.84 14.29
CA LEU A 525 -9.22 34.67 13.09
C LEU A 525 -8.63 36.06 13.29
N ALA A 526 -8.46 36.52 14.51
CA ALA A 526 -8.04 37.88 14.81
C ALA A 526 -6.69 38.23 14.19
N GLY A 527 -6.65 39.22 13.30
CA GLY A 527 -5.44 39.74 12.66
C GLY A 527 -4.80 38.84 11.63
N LYS A 528 -5.48 37.80 11.14
CA LYS A 528 -4.95 36.83 10.18
C LYS A 528 -5.60 36.99 8.80
N THR A 529 -4.95 36.47 7.77
CA THR A 529 -5.55 36.30 6.45
C THR A 529 -6.50 35.13 6.48
N VAL A 530 -7.80 35.35 6.30
CA VAL A 530 -8.81 34.31 6.44
C VAL A 530 -9.53 34.08 5.12
N ILE A 531 -9.61 32.83 4.69
CA ILE A 531 -10.51 32.36 3.63
C ILE A 531 -11.49 31.38 4.25
N VAL A 532 -12.78 31.71 4.24
CA VAL A 532 -13.82 30.87 4.82
C VAL A 532 -14.84 30.44 3.75
N ILE A 533 -15.10 29.15 3.65
CA ILE A 533 -16.24 28.64 2.88
C ILE A 533 -17.48 28.75 3.76
N ALA A 534 -18.38 29.65 3.37
CA ALA A 534 -19.51 30.01 4.19
C ALA A 534 -20.82 29.43 3.63
N HIS A 535 -21.50 28.63 4.44
CA HIS A 535 -22.85 28.14 4.19
C HIS A 535 -23.91 28.81 5.09
N ARG A 536 -23.47 29.52 6.13
CA ARG A 536 -24.35 30.25 7.08
C ARG A 536 -24.22 31.76 6.96
N MET A 537 -25.36 32.46 7.00
CA MET A 537 -25.40 33.91 6.86
C MET A 537 -24.62 34.68 7.92
N ARG A 538 -24.56 34.18 9.17
CA ARG A 538 -23.81 34.84 10.25
C ARG A 538 -22.34 34.98 9.92
N THR A 539 -21.72 33.97 9.30
CA THR A 539 -20.31 34.00 8.86
C THR A 539 -20.12 35.00 7.73
N VAL A 540 -21.10 35.09 6.82
CA VAL A 540 -21.05 35.97 5.64
C VAL A 540 -21.28 37.45 6.02
N GLU A 541 -22.19 37.73 6.97
CA GLU A 541 -22.48 39.10 7.40
C GLU A 541 -21.32 39.81 8.11
N ASN A 542 -20.47 39.04 8.74
CA ASN A 542 -19.30 39.54 9.47
C ASN A 542 -17.99 39.50 8.66
N ALA A 543 -18.01 39.09 7.40
CA ALA A 543 -16.85 39.07 6.53
C ALA A 543 -16.51 40.47 6.00
N ASP A 544 -15.22 40.79 5.86
CA ASP A 544 -14.74 42.05 5.25
C ASP A 544 -14.98 42.03 3.74
N LYS A 545 -14.83 40.87 3.13
CA LYS A 545 -15.01 40.65 1.70
C LYS A 545 -15.78 39.38 1.42
N ILE A 546 -16.67 39.44 0.44
CA ILE A 546 -17.36 38.29 -0.13
C ILE A 546 -16.89 38.08 -1.57
N VAL A 547 -16.68 36.82 -1.93
CA VAL A 547 -16.44 36.34 -3.29
C VAL A 547 -17.53 35.32 -3.63
N VAL A 548 -18.37 35.66 -4.59
CA VAL A 548 -19.45 34.79 -5.07
C VAL A 548 -18.93 33.96 -6.23
N LEU A 549 -18.88 32.66 -6.05
CA LEU A 549 -18.53 31.70 -7.10
C LEU A 549 -19.77 31.11 -7.73
N LYS A 550 -19.84 31.12 -9.06
CA LYS A 550 -20.91 30.53 -9.85
C LYS A 550 -20.30 29.93 -11.13
N ASP A 551 -20.63 28.72 -11.44
CA ASP A 551 -20.18 28.02 -12.66
C ASP A 551 -18.65 28.11 -12.91
N GLY A 552 -17.86 28.03 -11.83
CA GLY A 552 -16.40 28.06 -11.89
C GLY A 552 -15.76 29.43 -12.12
N VAL A 553 -16.52 30.53 -12.00
CA VAL A 553 -15.99 31.91 -12.12
C VAL A 553 -16.42 32.77 -10.94
N VAL A 554 -15.71 33.90 -10.74
CA VAL A 554 -16.11 34.91 -9.78
C VAL A 554 -17.24 35.77 -10.39
N ALA A 555 -18.46 35.52 -9.97
CA ALA A 555 -19.63 36.28 -10.44
C ALA A 555 -19.70 37.66 -9.81
N GLU A 556 -19.41 37.79 -8.52
CA GLU A 556 -19.45 39.06 -7.78
C GLU A 556 -18.35 39.04 -6.69
N GLN A 557 -17.81 40.20 -6.37
CA GLN A 557 -16.95 40.38 -5.21
C GLN A 557 -17.08 41.78 -4.60
N GLY A 558 -17.03 41.86 -3.28
CA GLY A 558 -17.14 43.15 -2.57
C GLY A 558 -17.49 42.96 -1.10
N THR A 559 -17.80 44.09 -0.42
CA THR A 559 -18.29 44.03 0.96
C THR A 559 -19.73 43.54 1.01
N PRO A 560 -20.18 42.88 2.11
CA PRO A 560 -21.55 42.38 2.26
C PRO A 560 -22.63 43.45 1.97
N ALA A 561 -22.40 44.67 2.46
CA ALA A 561 -23.34 45.79 2.28
C ALA A 561 -23.47 46.20 0.80
N LYS A 562 -22.35 46.29 0.06
CA LYS A 562 -22.34 46.64 -1.36
C LYS A 562 -23.05 45.59 -2.21
N LEU A 563 -22.73 44.31 -1.99
CA LEU A 563 -23.33 43.23 -2.78
C LEU A 563 -24.83 43.07 -2.50
N LYS A 564 -25.24 43.27 -1.26
CA LYS A 564 -26.68 43.24 -0.90
C LYS A 564 -27.45 44.39 -1.58
N ALA A 565 -26.85 45.60 -1.65
CA ALA A 565 -27.44 46.74 -2.32
C ALA A 565 -27.47 46.61 -3.85
N ALA A 566 -26.52 45.89 -4.44
CA ALA A 566 -26.45 45.64 -5.88
C ALA A 566 -27.57 44.73 -6.42
N GLY A 567 -28.24 43.95 -5.57
CA GLY A 567 -29.36 43.10 -5.96
C GLY A 567 -28.99 41.88 -6.83
N GLY A 568 -27.73 41.49 -6.85
CA GLY A 568 -27.21 40.38 -7.67
C GLY A 568 -27.40 39.00 -7.04
N GLU A 569 -26.52 38.06 -7.40
CA GLU A 569 -26.55 36.66 -6.91
C GLU A 569 -26.41 36.58 -5.39
N PHE A 570 -25.56 37.40 -4.79
CA PHE A 570 -25.44 37.46 -3.33
C PHE A 570 -26.77 37.87 -2.65
N ALA A 571 -27.39 38.94 -3.13
CA ALA A 571 -28.64 39.41 -2.57
C ALA A 571 -29.75 38.36 -2.72
N ARG A 572 -29.79 37.65 -3.85
CA ARG A 572 -30.71 36.52 -4.09
C ARG A 572 -30.48 35.37 -3.08
N MET A 573 -29.22 34.99 -2.85
CA MET A 573 -28.89 33.94 -1.87
C MET A 573 -29.31 34.33 -0.45
N VAL A 574 -29.11 35.60 -0.07
CA VAL A 574 -29.57 36.15 1.22
C VAL A 574 -31.10 36.07 1.35
N ALA A 575 -31.83 36.42 0.29
CA ALA A 575 -33.31 36.36 0.29
C ALA A 575 -33.79 34.92 0.47
N LEU A 576 -33.28 33.98 -0.31
CA LEU A 576 -33.63 32.56 -0.20
C LEU A 576 -33.35 31.97 1.19
N GLN A 577 -32.22 32.31 1.82
CA GLN A 577 -31.93 31.81 3.17
C GLN A 577 -32.86 32.43 4.23
N LYS A 578 -33.29 33.67 4.06
CA LYS A 578 -34.30 34.30 4.94
C LYS A 578 -35.66 33.62 4.79
N GLU A 579 -36.06 33.30 3.57
CA GLU A 579 -37.30 32.54 3.32
C GLU A 579 -37.22 31.14 3.96
N ALA A 580 -36.09 30.43 3.79
CA ALA A 580 -35.88 29.13 4.41
C ALA A 580 -35.88 29.18 5.96
N ALA A 581 -35.34 30.24 6.55
CA ALA A 581 -35.36 30.45 8.00
C ALA A 581 -36.75 30.83 8.54
N ALA A 582 -37.63 31.38 7.70
CA ALA A 582 -39.02 31.70 8.04
C ALA A 582 -39.97 30.49 7.91
N TRP A 583 -39.51 29.35 7.34
CA TRP A 583 -40.25 28.10 7.30
C TRP A 583 -40.39 27.54 8.72
N GLN A 584 -41.61 27.62 9.26
CA GLN A 584 -42.00 26.90 10.47
C GLN A 584 -42.65 25.57 10.06
N LEU A 585 -42.13 24.47 10.61
CA LEU A 585 -42.76 23.14 10.56
C LEU A 585 -44.06 23.14 11.34
#